data_5177cea6f41687d17aeada6e982e357b
#
_entry.id   5177cea6f41687d17aeada6e982e357b
#
_cell.length_a   1.000
_cell.length_b   1.000
_cell.length_c   1.000
_cell.angle_alpha   90.00
_cell.angle_beta   90.00
_cell.angle_gamma   90.00
#
_symmetry.space_group_name_H-M   'P 1'
#
loop_
_entity.id
_entity.type
_entity.pdbx_description
1 polymer ?
#
loop_
_entity_poly.entity_id
_entity_poly.type
_entity_poly.pdbx_seq_one_letter_code
_entity_poly.pdbx_strand_id
1 'polypeptide(L)'
;MSSYIRYTVIPGIVALLIFYVTCIVNVDSLPVPDKVFQYDKIAHFGMFFVLSAAIYYDYYRLHKGRPNKLRWIFFGLIIPIVYGGVIEIVQERFFGRSGELMDFVADSLGSLSATAVAFIYINRKKKR
;
A
#
# COMPACT_ATOMS: atom_id res chain seq x y z
N MET A 1 -8.52 12.27 -21.43
CA MET A 1 -7.75 11.33 -20.58
C MET A 1 -8.52 10.02 -20.52
N SER A 2 -7.85 8.90 -20.77
CA SER A 2 -8.53 7.61 -20.74
C SER A 2 -9.04 7.30 -19.33
N SER A 3 -10.10 6.51 -19.24
CA SER A 3 -10.68 6.12 -17.95
C SER A 3 -9.65 5.40 -17.06
N TYR A 4 -8.78 4.60 -17.67
CA TYR A 4 -7.76 3.87 -16.93
C TYR A 4 -6.76 4.80 -16.24
N ILE A 5 -6.30 5.84 -16.95
CA ILE A 5 -5.36 6.82 -16.38
C ILE A 5 -6.04 7.58 -15.23
N ARG A 6 -7.28 7.99 -15.42
CA ARG A 6 -8.02 8.74 -14.42
C ARG A 6 -8.14 7.98 -13.09
N TYR A 7 -8.35 6.65 -13.15
CA TYR A 7 -8.55 5.83 -11.98
C TYR A 7 -7.25 5.22 -11.44
N THR A 8 -6.09 5.57 -12.01
CA THR A 8 -4.79 5.16 -11.47
C THR A 8 -3.99 6.31 -10.87
N VAL A 9 -4.50 7.54 -10.97
CA VAL A 9 -3.79 8.73 -10.47
C VAL A 9 -3.61 8.69 -8.95
N ILE A 10 -4.68 8.39 -8.21
CA ILE A 10 -4.62 8.38 -6.73
C ILE A 10 -3.68 7.27 -6.23
N PRO A 11 -3.82 6.01 -6.65
CA PRO A 11 -2.86 4.98 -6.26
C PRO A 11 -1.43 5.30 -6.68
N GLY A 12 -1.25 5.89 -7.86
CA GLY A 12 0.07 6.29 -8.36
C GLY A 12 0.71 7.34 -7.47
N ILE A 13 -0.04 8.36 -7.05
CA ILE A 13 0.45 9.39 -6.15
C ILE A 13 0.81 8.78 -4.79
N VAL A 14 -0.04 7.92 -4.25
CA VAL A 14 0.24 7.25 -2.98
C VAL A 14 1.51 6.40 -3.08
N ALA A 15 1.66 5.65 -4.17
CA ALA A 15 2.86 4.83 -4.38
C ALA A 15 4.13 5.67 -4.45
N LEU A 16 4.09 6.82 -5.13
CA LEU A 16 5.22 7.74 -5.20
C LEU A 16 5.55 8.33 -3.84
N LEU A 17 4.54 8.68 -3.05
CA LEU A 17 4.76 9.20 -1.70
C LEU A 17 5.38 8.14 -0.80
N ILE A 18 4.94 6.90 -0.91
CA ILE A 18 5.54 5.79 -0.16
C ILE A 18 7.01 5.63 -0.53
N PHE A 19 7.33 5.63 -1.82
CA PHE A 19 8.72 5.54 -2.28
C PHE A 19 9.56 6.69 -1.72
N TYR A 20 9.04 7.92 -1.79
CA TYR A 20 9.76 9.10 -1.29
C TYR A 20 10.04 8.97 0.20
N VAL A 21 9.03 8.64 0.99
CA VAL A 21 9.16 8.57 2.46
C VAL A 21 10.07 7.42 2.87
N THR A 22 9.98 6.27 2.20
CA THR A 22 10.72 5.07 2.62
C THR A 22 12.13 5.01 2.07
N CYS A 23 12.38 5.55 0.88
CA CYS A 23 13.68 5.42 0.21
C CYS A 23 14.49 6.71 0.23
N ILE A 24 13.84 7.87 0.06
CA ILE A 24 14.55 9.15 -0.11
C ILE A 24 14.73 9.87 1.22
N VAL A 25 13.68 9.91 2.05
CA VAL A 25 13.79 10.53 3.38
C VAL A 25 14.64 9.64 4.28
N ASN A 26 15.79 10.16 4.72
CA ASN A 26 16.71 9.40 5.57
C ASN A 26 16.37 9.64 7.04
N VAL A 27 15.49 8.82 7.58
CA VAL A 27 15.07 8.89 8.98
C VAL A 27 16.23 8.51 9.92
N ASP A 28 17.15 7.68 9.45
CA ASP A 28 18.29 7.23 10.25
C ASP A 28 19.26 8.36 10.59
N SER A 29 19.27 9.46 9.82
CA SER A 29 20.09 10.62 10.08
C SER A 29 19.50 11.58 11.10
N LEU A 30 18.25 11.37 11.51
CA LEU A 30 17.57 12.21 12.49
C LEU A 30 17.85 11.69 13.90
N PRO A 31 18.11 12.61 14.89
CA PRO A 31 18.28 12.21 16.28
C PRO A 31 16.92 11.83 16.88
N VAL A 32 16.48 10.59 16.65
CA VAL A 32 15.17 10.12 17.09
C VAL A 32 15.34 9.06 18.18
N PRO A 33 14.46 9.09 19.22
CA PRO A 33 14.48 8.08 20.28
C PRO A 33 14.17 6.67 19.75
N ASP A 34 14.60 5.65 20.50
CA ASP A 34 14.39 4.24 20.12
C ASP A 34 12.93 3.88 19.89
N LYS A 35 12.00 4.64 20.46
CA LYS A 35 10.56 4.42 20.29
C LYS A 35 10.10 4.64 18.83
N VAL A 36 10.87 5.37 18.04
CA VAL A 36 10.53 5.65 16.65
C VAL A 36 10.57 4.38 15.81
N PHE A 37 11.34 3.38 16.22
CA PHE A 37 11.39 2.09 15.54
C PHE A 37 10.01 1.42 15.45
N GLN A 38 9.21 1.53 16.52
CA GLN A 38 7.83 1.01 16.54
C GLN A 38 6.90 1.84 15.65
N TYR A 39 7.09 3.16 15.65
CA TYR A 39 6.30 4.07 14.80
C TYR A 39 6.57 3.83 13.32
N ASP A 40 7.79 3.41 12.97
CA ASP A 40 8.13 3.06 11.60
C ASP A 40 7.26 1.91 11.09
N LYS A 41 7.07 0.86 11.89
CA LYS A 41 6.20 -0.27 11.51
C LYS A 41 4.75 0.15 11.34
N ILE A 42 4.25 1.01 12.24
CA ILE A 42 2.90 1.55 12.16
C ILE A 42 2.75 2.40 10.91
N ALA A 43 3.77 3.20 10.56
CA ALA A 43 3.76 4.01 9.35
C ALA A 43 3.71 3.13 8.09
N HIS A 44 4.52 2.06 8.03
CA HIS A 44 4.47 1.11 6.91
C HIS A 44 3.09 0.48 6.77
N PHE A 45 2.53 0.01 7.87
CA PHE A 45 1.18 -0.55 7.88
C PHE A 45 0.16 0.46 7.32
N GLY A 46 0.20 1.70 7.83
CA GLY A 46 -0.74 2.73 7.41
C GLY A 46 -0.60 3.12 5.94
N MET A 47 0.65 3.27 5.46
CA MET A 47 0.92 3.62 4.06
C MET A 47 0.37 2.55 3.11
N PHE A 48 0.59 1.28 3.41
CA PHE A 48 0.14 0.20 2.54
C PHE A 48 -1.35 -0.07 2.69
N PHE A 49 -1.93 0.20 3.86
CA PHE A 49 -3.37 0.22 4.02
C PHE A 49 -4.00 1.26 3.08
N VAL A 50 -3.47 2.48 3.07
CA VAL A 50 -3.98 3.56 2.22
C VAL A 50 -3.79 3.22 0.74
N LEU A 51 -2.64 2.66 0.36
CA LEU A 51 -2.37 2.27 -1.02
C LEU A 51 -3.39 1.23 -1.50
N SER A 52 -3.59 0.18 -0.72
CA SER A 52 -4.55 -0.86 -1.07
C SER A 52 -5.97 -0.30 -1.11
N ALA A 53 -6.35 0.52 -0.14
CA ALA A 53 -7.67 1.13 -0.11
C ALA A 53 -7.90 2.02 -1.33
N ALA A 54 -6.88 2.78 -1.75
CA ALA A 54 -6.98 3.62 -2.94
C ALA A 54 -7.18 2.78 -4.20
N ILE A 55 -6.44 1.67 -4.32
CA ILE A 55 -6.60 0.76 -5.45
C ILE A 55 -8.00 0.15 -5.48
N TYR A 56 -8.48 -0.34 -4.34
CA TYR A 56 -9.81 -0.92 -4.24
C TYR A 56 -10.89 0.09 -4.61
N TYR A 57 -10.77 1.31 -4.11
CA TYR A 57 -11.75 2.36 -4.35
C TYR A 57 -11.81 2.74 -5.83
N ASP A 58 -10.65 2.98 -6.44
CA ASP A 58 -10.61 3.40 -7.84
C ASP A 58 -10.99 2.27 -8.79
N TYR A 59 -10.56 1.05 -8.51
CA TYR A 59 -10.95 -0.10 -9.31
C TYR A 59 -12.46 -0.34 -9.24
N TYR A 60 -13.03 -0.19 -8.05
CA TYR A 60 -14.47 -0.30 -7.84
C TYR A 60 -15.22 0.75 -8.66
N ARG A 61 -14.75 1.99 -8.65
CA ARG A 61 -15.36 3.07 -9.45
C ARG A 61 -15.22 2.83 -10.94
N LEU A 62 -14.04 2.37 -11.38
CA LEU A 62 -13.79 2.08 -12.80
C LEU A 62 -14.79 1.05 -13.35
N HIS A 63 -15.18 0.09 -12.53
CA HIS A 63 -16.10 -0.97 -12.91
C HIS A 63 -17.54 -0.71 -12.46
N LYS A 64 -17.84 0.55 -12.15
CA LYS A 64 -19.21 1.02 -11.82
C LYS A 64 -19.85 0.23 -10.68
N GLY A 65 -19.06 -0.11 -9.66
CA GLY A 65 -19.54 -0.83 -8.49
C GLY A 65 -19.69 -2.34 -8.66
N ARG A 66 -19.26 -2.88 -9.79
CA ARG A 66 -19.37 -4.31 -10.09
C ARG A 66 -18.04 -4.91 -10.54
N PRO A 67 -16.99 -4.82 -9.69
CA PRO A 67 -15.70 -5.39 -10.10
C PRO A 67 -15.73 -6.92 -10.07
N ASN A 68 -14.88 -7.53 -10.90
CA ASN A 68 -14.60 -8.96 -10.78
C ASN A 68 -13.82 -9.16 -9.47
N LYS A 69 -14.36 -9.96 -8.55
CA LYS A 69 -13.78 -10.11 -7.21
C LYS A 69 -12.34 -10.62 -7.24
N LEU A 70 -12.02 -11.58 -8.11
CA LEU A 70 -10.67 -12.13 -8.18
C LEU A 70 -9.67 -11.09 -8.66
N ARG A 71 -10.01 -10.34 -9.71
CA ARG A 71 -9.15 -9.26 -10.22
C ARG A 71 -9.03 -8.12 -9.22
N TRP A 72 -10.12 -7.79 -8.56
CA TRP A 72 -10.15 -6.73 -7.56
C TRP A 72 -9.19 -7.04 -6.40
N ILE A 73 -9.27 -8.26 -5.87
CA ILE A 73 -8.36 -8.72 -4.80
C ILE A 73 -6.92 -8.76 -5.31
N PHE A 74 -6.70 -9.23 -6.53
CA PHE A 74 -5.35 -9.28 -7.11
C PHE A 74 -4.72 -7.89 -7.14
N PHE A 75 -5.42 -6.88 -7.68
CA PHE A 75 -4.85 -5.55 -7.79
C PHE A 75 -4.69 -4.85 -6.44
N GLY A 76 -5.61 -5.05 -5.52
CA GLY A 76 -5.58 -4.38 -4.22
C GLY A 76 -4.73 -5.06 -3.17
N LEU A 77 -4.41 -6.34 -3.33
CA LEU A 77 -3.64 -7.10 -2.35
C LEU A 77 -2.26 -7.49 -2.88
N ILE A 78 -2.21 -8.17 -4.01
CA ILE A 78 -0.96 -8.76 -4.51
C ILE A 78 -0.01 -7.66 -5.00
N ILE A 79 -0.51 -6.69 -5.75
CA ILE A 79 0.32 -5.60 -6.28
C ILE A 79 0.96 -4.77 -5.16
N PRO A 80 0.23 -4.32 -4.12
CA PRO A 80 0.89 -3.65 -3.00
C PRO A 80 1.92 -4.51 -2.28
N ILE A 81 1.65 -5.79 -2.08
CA ILE A 81 2.61 -6.69 -1.41
C ILE A 81 3.89 -6.80 -2.23
N VAL A 82 3.78 -7.01 -3.54
CA VAL A 82 4.95 -7.06 -4.45
C VAL A 82 5.69 -5.73 -4.42
N TYR A 83 4.97 -4.62 -4.45
CA TYR A 83 5.55 -3.28 -4.37
C TYR A 83 6.35 -3.10 -3.08
N GLY A 84 5.80 -3.55 -1.94
CA GLY A 84 6.51 -3.51 -0.65
C GLY A 84 7.81 -4.30 -0.68
N GLY A 85 7.80 -5.48 -1.28
CA GLY A 85 9.01 -6.28 -1.45
C GLY A 85 10.04 -5.60 -2.32
N VAL A 86 9.61 -4.97 -3.42
CA VAL A 86 10.50 -4.21 -4.31
C VAL A 86 11.11 -3.03 -3.56
N ILE A 87 10.33 -2.30 -2.76
CA ILE A 87 10.83 -1.19 -1.96
C ILE A 87 11.93 -1.66 -1.00
N GLU A 88 11.74 -2.80 -0.33
CA GLU A 88 12.77 -3.35 0.57
C GLU A 88 14.08 -3.63 -0.17
N ILE A 89 14.00 -4.21 -1.35
CA ILE A 89 15.18 -4.50 -2.17
C ILE A 89 15.86 -3.19 -2.61
N VAL A 90 15.08 -2.21 -3.03
CA VAL A 90 15.61 -0.91 -3.47
C VAL A 90 16.29 -0.18 -2.31
N GLN A 91 15.68 -0.18 -1.11
CA GLN A 91 16.28 0.42 0.08
C GLN A 91 17.65 -0.18 0.38
N GLU A 92 17.74 -1.50 0.34
CA GLU A 92 18.96 -2.21 0.68
C GLU A 92 20.05 -1.98 -0.37
N ARG A 93 19.71 -2.06 -1.65
CA ARG A 93 20.72 -2.04 -2.72
C ARG A 93 21.11 -0.65 -3.19
N PHE A 94 20.18 0.31 -3.18
CA PHE A 94 20.42 1.61 -3.81
C PHE A 94 20.49 2.76 -2.81
N PHE A 95 19.96 2.61 -1.62
CA PHE A 95 19.91 3.70 -0.63
C PHE A 95 20.70 3.39 0.64
N GLY A 96 21.42 2.26 0.68
CA GLY A 96 22.25 1.90 1.83
C GLY A 96 21.50 1.68 3.13
N ARG A 97 20.21 1.43 3.05
CA ARG A 97 19.38 1.15 4.22
C ARG A 97 19.29 -0.35 4.44
N SER A 98 19.19 -0.76 5.71
CA SER A 98 18.94 -2.16 6.01
C SER A 98 17.49 -2.49 5.68
N GLY A 99 17.28 -3.33 4.66
CA GLY A 99 15.95 -3.87 4.38
C GLY A 99 15.55 -4.78 5.52
N GLU A 100 14.45 -4.44 6.19
CA GLU A 100 13.96 -5.25 7.31
C GLU A 100 12.76 -6.08 6.87
N LEU A 101 12.85 -7.39 7.12
CA LEU A 101 11.75 -8.31 6.82
C LEU A 101 10.47 -7.87 7.55
N MET A 102 10.61 -7.30 8.75
CA MET A 102 9.45 -6.84 9.52
C MET A 102 8.73 -5.67 8.88
N ASP A 103 9.44 -4.81 8.12
CA ASP A 103 8.81 -3.76 7.36
C ASP A 103 7.92 -4.34 6.25
N PHE A 104 8.42 -5.37 5.57
CA PHE A 104 7.64 -6.08 4.56
C PHE A 104 6.41 -6.75 5.18
N VAL A 105 6.55 -7.32 6.38
CA VAL A 105 5.42 -7.92 7.10
C VAL A 105 4.39 -6.85 7.45
N ALA A 106 4.82 -5.68 7.91
CA ALA A 106 3.92 -4.56 8.23
C ALA A 106 3.19 -4.07 6.98
N ASP A 107 3.90 -3.95 5.86
CA ASP A 107 3.30 -3.58 4.56
C ASP A 107 2.21 -4.57 4.16
N SER A 108 2.52 -5.86 4.27
CA SER A 108 1.58 -6.94 3.91
C SER A 108 0.35 -6.94 4.80
N LEU A 109 0.54 -6.72 6.11
CA LEU A 109 -0.58 -6.65 7.05
C LEU A 109 -1.48 -5.44 6.77
N GLY A 110 -0.89 -4.32 6.37
CA GLY A 110 -1.67 -3.15 5.97
C GLY A 110 -2.56 -3.45 4.77
N SER A 111 -2.00 -4.07 3.74
CA SER A 111 -2.75 -4.44 2.55
C SER A 111 -3.82 -5.50 2.85
N LEU A 112 -3.50 -6.48 3.70
CA LEU A 112 -4.48 -7.48 4.12
C LEU A 112 -5.64 -6.86 4.90
N SER A 113 -5.35 -5.90 5.77
CA SER A 113 -6.40 -5.21 6.54
C SER A 113 -7.33 -4.41 5.62
N ALA A 114 -6.76 -3.70 4.63
CA ALA A 114 -7.57 -2.97 3.64
C ALA A 114 -8.41 -3.94 2.81
N THR A 115 -7.86 -5.11 2.46
CA THR A 115 -8.58 -6.13 1.72
C THR A 115 -9.77 -6.64 2.52
N ALA A 116 -9.58 -6.88 3.82
CA ALA A 116 -10.69 -7.31 4.69
C ALA A 116 -11.80 -6.26 4.74
N VAL A 117 -11.45 -4.98 4.88
CA VAL A 117 -12.43 -3.90 4.90
C VAL A 117 -13.18 -3.83 3.56
N ALA A 118 -12.46 -3.91 2.45
CA ALA A 118 -13.07 -3.85 1.12
C ALA A 118 -14.02 -5.02 0.90
N PHE A 119 -13.63 -6.21 1.33
CA PHE A 119 -14.44 -7.43 1.19
C PHE A 119 -15.72 -7.32 2.02
N ILE A 120 -15.62 -6.81 3.25
CA ILE A 120 -16.79 -6.59 4.10
C ILE A 120 -17.73 -5.57 3.45
N TYR A 121 -17.17 -4.49 2.91
CA TYR A 121 -17.97 -3.45 2.26
C TYR A 121 -18.77 -4.01 1.08
N ILE A 122 -18.12 -4.76 0.18
CA ILE A 122 -18.79 -5.26 -1.02
C ILE A 122 -19.83 -6.32 -0.67
N ASN A 123 -19.60 -7.12 0.37
CA ASN A 123 -20.55 -8.14 0.80
C ASN A 123 -21.79 -7.51 1.46
N ARG A 124 -21.60 -6.46 2.25
CA ARG A 124 -22.72 -5.73 2.83
C ARG A 124 -23.58 -5.05 1.77
N LYS A 125 -22.96 -4.53 0.74
CA LYS A 125 -23.68 -3.88 -0.35
C LYS A 125 -24.55 -4.87 -1.12
N LYS A 126 -24.10 -6.11 -1.29
CA LYS A 126 -24.86 -7.15 -1.98
C LYS A 126 -26.12 -7.58 -1.22
N LYS A 127 -26.14 -7.40 0.11
CA LYS A 127 -27.29 -7.78 0.94
C LYS A 127 -28.39 -6.73 0.98
N ARG A 128 -28.17 -5.57 0.37
CA ARG A 128 -29.17 -4.50 0.28
C ARG A 128 -29.94 -4.62 -1.07
#